data_9e807a4578146bb21cef45d506364d73
#
_entry.id   9e807a4578146bb21cef45d506364d73
#
_cell.length_a   1.000
_cell.length_b   1.000
_cell.length_c   1.000
_cell.angle_alpha   90.00
_cell.angle_beta   90.00
_cell.angle_gamma   90.00
#
_symmetry.space_group_name_H-M   'P 1'
#
loop_
_entity.id
_entity.type
_entity.pdbx_description
1 polymer ?
#
loop_
_entity_poly.entity_id
_entity_poly.type
_entity_poly.pdbx_seq_one_letter_code
_entity_poly.pdbx_strand_id
1 'polypeptide(L)'
;ETTGLHPGFAFPIHASAAGKILWAYQDEDLLETELKRSHIKFQDKTKVNPDEVRVALKDSLEKGYGIHDEEWDQGVLAIAVPVFLGRKMPVMAVGIVAVKDRVLKKYSIEEIVEKLGKLRDKISPILEEA
;
A
#
# COMPACT_ATOMS: atom_id res chain seq x y z
N GLU A 1 -13.05 16.55 -8.61
CA GLU A 1 -12.76 15.27 -9.27
C GLU A 1 -12.72 14.15 -8.23
N THR A 2 -13.32 13.02 -8.56
CA THR A 2 -13.25 11.84 -7.72
C THR A 2 -11.90 11.15 -7.94
N THR A 3 -11.39 10.49 -6.91
CA THR A 3 -10.14 9.73 -6.99
C THR A 3 -10.27 8.44 -7.84
N GLY A 4 -11.49 8.12 -8.30
CA GLY A 4 -11.78 6.85 -8.94
C GLY A 4 -11.86 5.67 -7.98
N LEU A 5 -11.69 5.90 -6.68
CA LEU A 5 -11.77 4.86 -5.66
C LEU A 5 -13.22 4.70 -5.20
N HIS A 6 -13.68 3.46 -5.15
CA HIS A 6 -15.03 3.11 -4.68
C HIS A 6 -15.01 1.69 -4.08
N PRO A 7 -15.98 1.35 -3.23
CA PRO A 7 -16.09 0.00 -2.68
C PRO A 7 -16.12 -1.06 -3.80
N GLY A 8 -15.34 -2.13 -3.62
CA GLY A 8 -15.22 -3.18 -4.62
C GLY A 8 -14.15 -2.95 -5.68
N PHE A 9 -13.51 -1.78 -5.68
CA PHE A 9 -12.41 -1.50 -6.60
C PHE A 9 -11.19 -2.39 -6.28
N ALA A 10 -10.63 -3.04 -7.31
CA ALA A 10 -9.46 -3.90 -7.14
C ALA A 10 -8.17 -3.07 -7.16
N PHE A 11 -7.41 -3.12 -6.06
CA PHE A 11 -6.13 -2.42 -5.97
C PHE A 11 -5.01 -3.24 -6.60
N PRO A 12 -4.24 -2.67 -7.54
CA PRO A 12 -3.14 -3.39 -8.14
C PRO A 12 -2.01 -3.65 -7.13
N ILE A 13 -1.56 -4.89 -7.05
CA ILE A 13 -0.48 -5.33 -6.15
C ILE A 13 0.82 -4.55 -6.42
N HIS A 14 1.12 -4.27 -7.69
CA HIS A 14 2.40 -3.70 -8.11
C HIS A 14 2.45 -2.16 -8.07
N ALA A 15 1.33 -1.50 -7.90
CA ALA A 15 1.26 -0.04 -8.00
C ALA A 15 0.54 0.66 -6.85
N SER A 16 -0.28 -0.04 -6.06
CA SER A 16 -0.99 0.58 -4.94
C SER A 16 -0.25 0.41 -3.61
N ALA A 17 -0.40 1.36 -2.71
CA ALA A 17 0.19 1.28 -1.37
C ALA A 17 -0.40 0.13 -0.55
N ALA A 18 -1.73 0.01 -0.53
CA ALA A 18 -2.42 -1.07 0.17
C ALA A 18 -2.08 -2.44 -0.43
N GLY A 19 -2.07 -2.55 -1.75
CA GLY A 19 -1.70 -3.79 -2.43
C GLY A 19 -0.30 -4.25 -2.05
N LYS A 20 0.67 -3.35 -2.09
CA LYS A 20 2.06 -3.68 -1.75
C LYS A 20 2.20 -4.18 -0.31
N ILE A 21 1.63 -3.49 0.66
CA ILE A 21 1.81 -3.90 2.07
C ILE A 21 1.05 -5.18 2.40
N LEU A 22 -0.13 -5.39 1.83
CA LEU A 22 -0.88 -6.61 2.07
C LEU A 22 -0.22 -7.82 1.40
N TRP A 23 0.25 -7.67 0.16
CA TRP A 23 0.93 -8.74 -0.56
C TRP A 23 2.33 -9.05 -0.02
N ALA A 24 2.99 -8.08 0.61
CA ALA A 24 4.31 -8.28 1.21
C ALA A 24 4.33 -9.39 2.27
N TYR A 25 3.19 -9.66 2.92
CA TYR A 25 3.05 -10.70 3.95
C TYR A 25 2.50 -12.02 3.43
N GLN A 26 2.21 -12.13 2.13
CA GLN A 26 1.60 -13.33 1.58
C GLN A 26 2.57 -14.51 1.49
N ASP A 27 1.98 -15.71 1.45
CA ASP A 27 2.70 -16.96 1.20
C ASP A 27 3.49 -16.86 -0.11
N GLU A 28 4.72 -17.38 -0.10
CA GLU A 28 5.65 -17.30 -1.24
C GLU A 28 5.07 -17.95 -2.50
N ASP A 29 4.37 -19.08 -2.38
CA ASP A 29 3.77 -19.76 -3.53
C ASP A 29 2.66 -18.92 -4.17
N LEU A 30 1.82 -18.29 -3.35
CA LEU A 30 0.77 -17.40 -3.82
C LEU A 30 1.35 -16.15 -4.46
N LEU A 31 2.38 -15.59 -3.86
CA LEU A 31 3.10 -14.42 -4.38
C LEU A 31 3.74 -14.73 -5.74
N GLU A 32 4.40 -15.87 -5.88
CA GLU A 32 5.00 -16.30 -7.15
C GLU A 32 3.96 -16.39 -8.26
N THR A 33 2.80 -16.97 -7.95
CA THR A 33 1.71 -17.10 -8.92
C THR A 33 1.24 -15.71 -9.38
N GLU A 34 1.06 -14.78 -8.45
CA GLU A 34 0.62 -13.42 -8.76
C GLU A 34 1.67 -12.63 -9.55
N LEU A 35 2.95 -12.79 -9.22
CA LEU A 35 4.04 -12.10 -9.91
C LEU A 35 4.23 -12.56 -11.36
N LYS A 36 3.78 -13.78 -11.69
CA LYS A 36 3.83 -14.30 -13.07
C LYS A 36 2.76 -13.71 -13.96
N ARG A 37 1.73 -13.09 -13.40
CA ARG A 37 0.69 -12.42 -14.19
C ARG A 37 1.23 -11.16 -14.83
N SER A 38 0.65 -10.78 -15.97
CA SER A 38 0.95 -9.49 -16.60
C SER A 38 0.38 -8.36 -15.76
N HIS A 39 1.18 -7.33 -15.55
CA HIS A 39 0.78 -6.15 -14.81
C HIS A 39 0.72 -4.93 -15.73
N ILE A 40 -0.28 -4.10 -15.52
CA ILE A 40 -0.49 -2.89 -16.32
C ILE A 40 0.52 -1.82 -15.92
N LYS A 41 1.17 -1.21 -16.91
CA LYS A 41 2.00 -0.04 -16.69
C LYS A 41 1.13 1.21 -16.77
N PHE A 42 0.71 1.72 -15.62
CA PHE A 42 -0.16 2.90 -15.53
C PHE A 42 0.56 4.20 -15.78
N GLN A 43 1.80 4.32 -15.32
CA GLN A 43 2.64 5.51 -15.41
C GLN A 43 4.08 5.08 -15.71
N ASP A 44 4.94 6.04 -16.04
CA ASP A 44 6.36 5.76 -16.28
C ASP A 44 7.05 5.11 -15.08
N LYS A 45 6.66 5.49 -13.87
CA LYS A 45 7.22 4.96 -12.63
C LYS A 45 6.65 3.60 -12.21
N THR A 46 5.61 3.10 -12.88
CA THR A 46 5.03 1.79 -12.56
C THR A 46 6.05 0.67 -12.80
N LYS A 47 6.33 -0.11 -11.76
CA LYS A 47 7.16 -1.31 -11.88
C LYS A 47 6.29 -2.46 -12.37
N VAL A 48 6.66 -3.07 -13.49
CA VAL A 48 5.91 -4.20 -14.08
C VAL A 48 6.74 -5.48 -14.16
N ASN A 49 8.06 -5.38 -14.08
CA ASN A 49 8.94 -6.53 -14.05
C ASN A 49 8.77 -7.27 -12.71
N PRO A 50 8.54 -8.61 -12.72
CA PRO A 50 8.36 -9.39 -11.50
C PRO A 50 9.46 -9.18 -10.45
N ASP A 51 10.72 -9.09 -10.86
CA ASP A 51 11.84 -8.90 -9.94
C ASP A 51 11.79 -7.53 -9.26
N GLU A 52 11.46 -6.48 -10.00
CA GLU A 52 11.30 -5.13 -9.45
C GLU A 52 10.11 -5.05 -8.48
N VAL A 53 9.00 -5.71 -8.81
CA VAL A 53 7.83 -5.79 -7.93
C VAL A 53 8.19 -6.53 -6.65
N ARG A 54 8.91 -7.65 -6.76
CA ARG A 54 9.38 -8.41 -5.58
C ARG A 54 10.23 -7.56 -4.66
N VAL A 55 11.19 -6.79 -5.21
CA VAL A 55 12.04 -5.88 -4.43
C VAL A 55 11.19 -4.83 -3.72
N ALA A 56 10.19 -4.26 -4.40
CA ALA A 56 9.29 -3.27 -3.81
C ALA A 56 8.47 -3.86 -2.65
N LEU A 57 7.97 -5.09 -2.80
CA LEU A 57 7.23 -5.79 -1.75
C LEU A 57 8.11 -6.09 -0.54
N LYS A 58 9.36 -6.54 -0.78
CA LYS A 58 10.32 -6.80 0.28
C LYS A 58 10.67 -5.51 1.03
N ASP A 59 10.83 -4.41 0.33
CA ASP A 59 11.06 -3.09 0.92
C ASP A 59 9.88 -2.67 1.80
N SER A 60 8.65 -2.88 1.33
CA SER A 60 7.43 -2.62 2.11
C SER A 60 7.40 -3.44 3.40
N LEU A 61 7.78 -4.72 3.31
CA LEU A 61 7.84 -5.61 4.47
C LEU A 61 8.86 -5.10 5.51
N GLU A 62 10.04 -4.73 5.07
CA GLU A 62 11.10 -4.23 5.95
C GLU A 62 10.75 -2.89 6.59
N LYS A 63 10.16 -1.99 5.85
CA LYS A 63 9.75 -0.66 6.33
C LYS A 63 8.49 -0.68 7.17
N GLY A 64 7.61 -1.65 6.96
CA GLY A 64 6.34 -1.77 7.66
C GLY A 64 5.22 -0.91 7.09
N TYR A 65 5.36 -0.42 5.86
CA TYR A 65 4.30 0.31 5.14
C TYR A 65 4.45 0.15 3.63
N GLY A 66 3.33 0.29 2.93
CA GLY A 66 3.32 0.36 1.47
C GLY A 66 3.28 1.80 1.00
N ILE A 67 3.89 2.06 -0.12
CA ILE A 67 3.90 3.39 -0.74
C ILE A 67 3.60 3.30 -2.23
N HIS A 68 2.74 4.21 -2.69
CA HIS A 68 2.49 4.51 -4.10
C HIS A 68 3.00 5.93 -4.32
N ASP A 69 4.06 6.08 -5.11
CA ASP A 69 4.63 7.38 -5.47
C ASP A 69 4.56 7.53 -6.98
N GLU A 70 3.43 8.07 -7.45
CA GLU A 70 3.15 8.29 -8.87
C GLU A 70 3.24 7.01 -9.74
N GLU A 71 3.04 5.84 -9.14
CA GLU A 71 3.13 4.55 -9.82
C GLU A 71 1.81 4.11 -10.46
N TRP A 72 0.70 4.60 -9.93
CA TRP A 72 -0.64 4.33 -10.43
C TRP A 72 -1.27 5.58 -11.04
N ASP A 73 -1.24 6.69 -10.30
CA ASP A 73 -1.72 7.99 -10.77
C ASP A 73 -0.60 9.03 -10.66
N GLN A 74 -0.39 9.80 -11.72
CA GLN A 74 0.60 10.88 -11.71
C GLN A 74 0.20 11.96 -10.70
N GLY A 75 1.18 12.48 -9.96
CA GLY A 75 0.98 13.53 -8.97
C GLY A 75 0.31 13.05 -7.68
N VAL A 76 0.08 11.75 -7.52
CA VAL A 76 -0.58 11.15 -6.36
C VAL A 76 0.43 10.38 -5.53
N LEU A 77 0.36 10.58 -4.21
CA LEU A 77 1.09 9.80 -3.21
C LEU A 77 0.08 9.08 -2.34
N ALA A 78 0.28 7.78 -2.15
CA ALA A 78 -0.48 6.99 -1.19
C ALA A 78 0.46 6.25 -0.25
N ILE A 79 0.10 6.16 1.01
CA ILE A 79 0.84 5.41 2.02
C ILE A 79 -0.17 4.59 2.82
N ALA A 80 0.15 3.33 3.08
CA ALA A 80 -0.71 2.43 3.84
C ALA A 80 0.09 1.63 4.86
N VAL A 81 -0.47 1.50 6.06
CA VAL A 81 0.10 0.67 7.13
C VAL A 81 -0.78 -0.57 7.35
N PRO A 82 -0.20 -1.72 7.70
CA PRO A 82 -0.96 -2.95 7.88
C PRO A 82 -1.68 -2.97 9.23
N VAL A 83 -2.81 -3.65 9.29
CA VAL A 83 -3.59 -3.90 10.50
C VAL A 83 -3.66 -5.41 10.72
N PHE A 84 -3.12 -5.90 11.83
CA PHE A 84 -2.99 -7.33 12.10
C PHE A 84 -4.11 -7.92 12.96
N LEU A 85 -4.65 -7.14 13.89
CA LEU A 85 -5.66 -7.60 14.85
C LEU A 85 -5.25 -8.90 15.59
N GLY A 86 -3.99 -8.95 16.05
CA GLY A 86 -3.43 -10.10 16.75
C GLY A 86 -3.09 -11.30 15.87
N ARG A 87 -3.19 -11.18 14.55
CA ARG A 87 -2.87 -12.26 13.60
C ARG A 87 -1.46 -12.09 13.06
N LYS A 88 -0.90 -13.15 12.47
CA LYS A 88 0.44 -13.13 11.87
C LYS A 88 0.46 -12.40 10.53
N MET A 89 -0.67 -12.39 9.83
CA MET A 89 -0.83 -11.70 8.55
C MET A 89 -1.81 -10.55 8.70
N PRO A 90 -1.59 -9.44 7.98
CA PRO A 90 -2.53 -8.32 8.05
C PRO A 90 -3.89 -8.71 7.46
N VAL A 91 -4.95 -8.25 8.11
CA VAL A 91 -6.33 -8.46 7.65
C VAL A 91 -6.84 -7.30 6.82
N MET A 92 -6.22 -6.14 6.94
CA MET A 92 -6.54 -4.93 6.19
C MET A 92 -5.38 -3.94 6.26
N ALA A 93 -5.51 -2.83 5.56
CA ALA A 93 -4.58 -1.71 5.63
C ALA A 93 -5.33 -0.40 5.87
N VAL A 94 -4.68 0.52 6.56
CA VAL A 94 -5.17 1.89 6.75
C VAL A 94 -4.20 2.82 6.03
N GLY A 95 -4.71 3.71 5.21
CA GLY A 95 -3.86 4.57 4.43
C GLY A 95 -4.47 5.91 4.05
N ILE A 96 -3.66 6.72 3.40
CA ILE A 96 -4.07 7.97 2.79
C ILE A 96 -3.77 7.94 1.30
N VAL A 97 -4.56 8.69 0.56
CA VAL A 97 -4.30 9.04 -0.84
C VAL A 97 -4.32 10.56 -0.92
N ALA A 98 -3.27 11.15 -1.44
CA ALA A 98 -3.12 12.61 -1.40
C ALA A 98 -2.43 13.13 -2.66
N VAL A 99 -2.61 14.43 -2.91
CA VAL A 99 -1.81 15.13 -3.90
C VAL A 99 -0.40 15.27 -3.34
N LYS A 100 0.58 14.65 -4.01
CA LYS A 100 1.96 14.52 -3.54
C LYS A 100 2.58 15.84 -3.11
N ASP A 101 2.54 16.84 -3.98
CA ASP A 101 3.18 18.11 -3.72
C ASP A 101 2.58 18.85 -2.53
N ARG A 102 1.28 18.69 -2.30
CA ARG A 102 0.61 19.34 -1.15
C ARG A 102 0.99 18.69 0.15
N VAL A 103 0.93 17.37 0.22
CA VAL A 103 1.19 16.65 1.47
C VAL A 103 2.65 16.73 1.88
N LEU A 104 3.57 16.66 0.93
CA LEU A 104 5.00 16.70 1.22
C LEU A 104 5.52 18.11 1.57
N LYS A 105 4.74 19.15 1.32
CA LYS A 105 5.04 20.50 1.85
C LYS A 105 4.82 20.60 3.35
N LYS A 106 3.92 19.78 3.91
CA LYS A 106 3.54 19.83 5.33
C LYS A 106 4.19 18.73 6.16
N TYR A 107 4.37 17.54 5.58
CA TYR A 107 4.80 16.34 6.30
C TYR A 107 5.82 15.57 5.51
N SER A 108 6.77 14.95 6.20
CA SER A 108 7.62 13.92 5.59
C SER A 108 6.85 12.60 5.48
N ILE A 109 7.36 11.68 4.68
CA ILE A 109 6.78 10.34 4.57
C ILE A 109 6.76 9.67 5.95
N GLU A 110 7.85 9.77 6.71
CA GLU A 110 7.99 9.19 8.05
C GLU A 110 6.95 9.74 9.03
N GLU A 111 6.69 11.05 8.97
CA GLU A 111 5.65 11.68 9.80
C GLU A 111 4.25 11.17 9.44
N ILE A 112 3.98 10.98 8.15
CA ILE A 112 2.71 10.42 7.68
C ILE A 112 2.54 8.99 8.18
N VAL A 113 3.57 8.17 8.08
CA VAL A 113 3.57 6.78 8.56
C VAL A 113 3.29 6.73 10.07
N GLU A 114 3.93 7.61 10.83
CA GLU A 114 3.71 7.71 12.28
C GLU A 114 2.26 8.05 12.61
N LYS A 115 1.68 9.03 11.92
CA LYS A 115 0.28 9.43 12.11
C LYS A 115 -0.69 8.32 11.75
N LEU A 116 -0.42 7.59 10.66
CA LEU A 116 -1.21 6.43 10.25
C LEU A 116 -1.14 5.31 11.29
N GLY A 117 0.04 5.07 11.87
CA GLY A 117 0.23 4.12 12.94
C GLY A 117 -0.60 4.44 14.18
N LYS A 118 -0.63 5.71 14.58
CA LYS A 118 -1.46 6.19 15.70
C LYS A 118 -2.95 6.03 15.40
N LEU A 119 -3.38 6.33 14.19
CA LEU A 119 -4.77 6.14 13.78
C LEU A 119 -5.15 4.66 13.80
N ARG A 120 -4.30 3.78 13.24
CA ARG A 120 -4.49 2.34 13.29
C ARG A 120 -4.69 1.86 14.73
N ASP A 121 -3.86 2.32 15.66
CA ASP A 121 -3.92 1.88 17.06
C ASP A 121 -5.23 2.35 17.73
N LYS A 122 -5.79 3.46 17.32
CA LYS A 122 -7.09 3.95 17.80
C LYS A 122 -8.26 3.14 17.28
N ILE A 123 -8.22 2.71 16.01
CA ILE A 123 -9.34 2.01 15.39
C ILE A 123 -9.27 0.49 15.58
N SER A 124 -8.09 -0.07 15.86
CA SER A 124 -7.92 -1.52 16.02
C SER A 124 -8.88 -2.14 17.03
N PRO A 125 -9.12 -1.57 18.24
CA PRO A 125 -10.09 -2.13 19.16
C PRO A 125 -11.52 -2.19 18.61
N ILE A 126 -11.91 -1.18 17.81
CA ILE A 126 -13.22 -1.14 17.15
C ILE A 126 -13.33 -2.26 16.12
N LEU A 127 -12.25 -2.48 15.34
CA LEU A 127 -12.21 -3.51 14.31
C LEU A 127 -12.24 -4.92 14.90
N GLU A 128 -11.64 -5.12 16.06
CA GLU A 128 -11.66 -6.40 16.78
C GLU A 128 -13.07 -6.77 17.26
N GLU A 129 -13.89 -5.78 17.57
CA GLU A 129 -15.28 -5.98 18.03
C GLU A 129 -16.26 -6.22 16.88
N ALA A 130 -15.83 -5.89 15.67
CA ALA A 130 -16.69 -6.04 14.45
C ALA A 130 -16.71 -7.53 13.93
#